data_e198b1b232683893fcc6ab2ca9320df3
#
_entry.id   e198b1b232683893fcc6ab2ca9320df3
#
_cell.length_a   1.000
_cell.length_b   1.000
_cell.length_c   1.000
_cell.angle_alpha   90.00
_cell.angle_beta   90.00
_cell.angle_gamma   90.00
#
_symmetry.space_group_name_H-M   'P 1'
#
loop_
_entity.id
_entity.type
_entity.pdbx_description
1 polymer ?
#
loop_
_entity_poly.entity_id
_entity_poly.type
_entity_poly.pdbx_seq_one_letter_code
_entity_poly.pdbx_strand_id
1 'polypeptide(L)'
;DVMKFERLGEKITQVRGISYKPNDISAIPMPDYVPILKANNIQEDGIDTSDLIYIHKSKVKPEQFIKKGDLLLAASSGSKDIVGKNIYFESDFDGSFGAFCKLVRPKQNINPRYLATFFKSVPYKRHIKKLLSGALINNLKNEYIDSLLIPKLSDSAQLHIANILSKAENLIAQRKESIRLLDEFLKSTFLEMFGDPVRNEK
;
A
#
# COMPACT_ATOMS: atom_id res chain seq x y z
N ASP A 1 -20.03 23.18 14.97
CA ASP A 1 -18.84 22.65 15.66
C ASP A 1 -17.61 22.78 14.76
N VAL A 2 -16.57 23.45 15.27
CA VAL A 2 -15.30 23.59 14.55
C VAL A 2 -14.60 22.23 14.57
N MET A 3 -14.30 21.68 13.39
CA MET A 3 -13.57 20.42 13.26
C MET A 3 -12.21 20.52 13.95
N LYS A 4 -11.97 19.66 14.94
CA LYS A 4 -10.69 19.58 15.65
C LYS A 4 -9.75 18.65 14.92
N PHE A 5 -8.44 18.93 14.97
CA PHE A 5 -7.40 18.12 14.36
C PHE A 5 -6.39 17.68 15.43
N GLU A 6 -5.75 16.57 15.19
CA GLU A 6 -4.67 16.04 16.05
C GLU A 6 -3.48 15.58 15.19
N ARG A 7 -2.29 15.54 15.78
CA ARG A 7 -1.09 15.12 15.07
C ARG A 7 -1.08 13.62 14.86
N LEU A 8 -0.79 13.21 13.64
CA LEU A 8 -0.78 11.79 13.26
C LEU A 8 0.27 10.98 14.05
N GLY A 9 1.43 11.56 14.36
CA GLY A 9 2.48 10.89 15.15
C GLY A 9 2.04 10.43 16.54
N GLU A 10 1.01 11.04 17.12
CA GLU A 10 0.43 10.60 18.38
C GLU A 10 -0.38 9.31 18.24
N LYS A 11 -0.84 9.00 17.02
CA LYS A 11 -1.75 7.89 16.68
C LYS A 11 -1.08 6.69 16.06
N ILE A 12 0.17 6.82 15.64
CA ILE A 12 0.88 5.80 14.89
C ILE A 12 2.26 5.51 15.49
N THR A 13 2.79 4.37 15.09
CA THR A 13 4.21 4.03 15.22
C THR A 13 4.77 3.82 13.82
N GLN A 14 5.92 4.42 13.52
CA GLN A 14 6.61 4.22 12.25
C GLN A 14 7.73 3.19 12.43
N VAL A 15 7.72 2.13 11.61
CA VAL A 15 8.75 1.08 11.62
C VAL A 15 9.56 1.19 10.33
N ARG A 16 10.89 1.21 10.47
CA ARG A 16 11.82 1.23 9.34
C ARG A 16 11.97 -0.17 8.76
N GLY A 17 12.02 -0.27 7.43
CA GLY A 17 12.27 -1.51 6.73
C GLY A 17 13.68 -2.06 6.89
N ILE A 18 13.88 -3.28 6.44
CA ILE A 18 15.12 -4.03 6.55
C ILE A 18 16.16 -3.46 5.58
N SER A 19 17.36 -3.23 6.08
CA SER A 19 18.56 -3.01 5.24
C SER A 19 19.24 -4.33 5.00
N TYR A 20 19.51 -4.66 3.76
CA TYR A 20 20.14 -5.92 3.35
C TYR A 20 21.22 -5.70 2.30
N LYS A 21 22.14 -6.64 2.20
CA LYS A 21 23.20 -6.67 1.18
C LYS A 21 22.79 -7.62 0.04
N PRO A 22 23.39 -7.51 -1.15
CA PRO A 22 23.12 -8.43 -2.26
C PRO A 22 23.24 -9.92 -1.89
N ASN A 23 24.20 -10.28 -1.05
CA ASN A 23 24.41 -11.66 -0.58
C ASN A 23 23.37 -12.16 0.43
N ASP A 24 22.48 -11.29 0.91
CA ASP A 24 21.41 -11.66 1.85
C ASP A 24 20.13 -12.08 1.13
N ILE A 25 20.06 -11.88 -0.20
CA ILE A 25 18.86 -11.97 -1.00
C ILE A 25 18.83 -13.31 -1.73
N SER A 26 17.65 -13.93 -1.74
CA SER A 26 17.28 -14.95 -2.72
C SER A 26 16.22 -14.42 -3.67
N ALA A 27 16.30 -14.78 -4.94
CA ALA A 27 15.27 -14.46 -5.94
C ALA A 27 14.10 -15.47 -5.92
N ILE A 28 14.27 -16.59 -5.24
CA ILE A 28 13.28 -17.67 -5.12
C ILE A 28 12.97 -17.96 -3.64
N PRO A 29 11.76 -18.44 -3.33
CA PRO A 29 11.43 -18.88 -1.99
C PRO A 29 12.37 -19.99 -1.52
N MET A 30 12.84 -19.92 -0.27
CA MET A 30 13.66 -20.93 0.37
C MET A 30 13.12 -21.21 1.78
N PRO A 31 13.43 -22.39 2.37
CA PRO A 31 13.10 -22.65 3.77
C PRO A 31 13.65 -21.55 4.69
N ASP A 32 12.84 -21.11 5.63
CA ASP A 32 13.14 -20.03 6.58
C ASP A 32 13.40 -18.63 5.97
N TYR A 33 13.08 -18.44 4.69
CA TYR A 33 13.11 -17.13 4.04
C TYR A 33 11.69 -16.55 3.94
N VAL A 34 11.58 -15.24 4.09
CA VAL A 34 10.33 -14.50 3.99
C VAL A 34 10.39 -13.47 2.85
N PRO A 35 9.28 -13.24 2.15
CA PRO A 35 9.20 -12.25 1.09
C PRO A 35 9.39 -10.83 1.65
N ILE A 36 10.07 -10.00 0.88
CA ILE A 36 10.35 -8.60 1.21
C ILE A 36 9.71 -7.70 0.15
N LEU A 37 8.78 -6.87 0.60
CA LEU A 37 8.15 -5.86 -0.24
C LEU A 37 9.08 -4.66 -0.42
N LYS A 38 9.23 -4.23 -1.66
CA LYS A 38 9.97 -3.03 -2.07
C LYS A 38 8.99 -1.92 -2.45
N ALA A 39 9.45 -0.69 -2.58
CA ALA A 39 8.61 0.46 -2.94
C ALA A 39 7.89 0.28 -4.30
N ASN A 40 8.51 -0.40 -5.27
CA ASN A 40 7.92 -0.71 -6.57
C ASN A 40 6.85 -1.81 -6.51
N ASN A 41 6.81 -2.62 -5.46
CA ASN A 41 5.72 -3.59 -5.27
C ASN A 41 4.40 -2.93 -4.84
N ILE A 42 4.42 -1.66 -4.37
CA ILE A 42 3.23 -0.92 -3.94
C ILE A 42 2.57 -0.30 -5.17
N GLN A 43 1.42 -0.84 -5.56
CA GLN A 43 0.61 -0.35 -6.69
C GLN A 43 -0.68 0.33 -6.18
N GLU A 44 -1.41 1.01 -7.07
CA GLU A 44 -2.67 1.67 -6.68
C GLU A 44 -3.76 0.67 -6.28
N ASP A 45 -3.79 -0.48 -6.95
CA ASP A 45 -4.83 -1.51 -6.79
C ASP A 45 -4.35 -2.74 -5.98
N GLY A 46 -3.15 -2.69 -5.38
CA GLY A 46 -2.65 -3.82 -4.59
C GLY A 46 -1.13 -3.94 -4.51
N ILE A 47 -0.66 -5.16 -4.30
CA ILE A 47 0.74 -5.51 -4.24
C ILE A 47 1.12 -6.26 -5.51
N ASP A 48 2.12 -5.77 -6.23
CA ASP A 48 2.75 -6.52 -7.31
C ASP A 48 3.76 -7.50 -6.69
N THR A 49 3.47 -8.78 -6.83
CA THR A 49 4.30 -9.87 -6.31
C THR A 49 5.22 -10.50 -7.35
N SER A 50 5.26 -9.98 -8.58
CA SER A 50 6.03 -10.54 -9.70
C SER A 50 7.55 -10.44 -9.51
N ASP A 51 8.02 -9.47 -8.73
CA ASP A 51 9.44 -9.20 -8.47
C ASP A 51 9.72 -9.13 -6.96
N LEU A 52 9.40 -10.20 -6.24
CA LEU A 52 9.73 -10.35 -4.83
C LEU A 52 11.17 -10.81 -4.65
N ILE A 53 11.78 -10.35 -3.56
CA ILE A 53 13.01 -10.90 -3.02
C ILE A 53 12.70 -11.58 -1.70
N TYR A 54 13.57 -12.51 -1.30
CA TYR A 54 13.40 -13.27 -0.08
C TYR A 54 14.65 -13.11 0.80
N ILE A 55 14.46 -12.98 2.10
CA ILE A 55 15.53 -12.83 3.09
C ILE A 55 15.29 -13.81 4.24
N HIS A 56 16.35 -14.38 4.77
CA HIS A 56 16.25 -15.30 5.91
C HIS A 56 15.60 -14.60 7.11
N LYS A 57 14.60 -15.24 7.71
CA LYS A 57 13.76 -14.67 8.79
C LYS A 57 14.56 -14.19 10.01
N SER A 58 15.76 -14.77 10.28
CA SER A 58 16.61 -14.32 11.38
C SER A 58 17.13 -12.87 11.23
N LYS A 59 17.06 -12.29 10.02
CA LYS A 59 17.41 -10.89 9.75
C LYS A 59 16.24 -9.94 9.91
N VAL A 60 15.03 -10.45 10.15
CA VAL A 60 13.81 -9.70 10.32
C VAL A 60 13.50 -9.57 11.80
N LYS A 61 13.40 -8.34 12.29
CA LYS A 61 12.97 -8.09 13.67
C LYS A 61 11.47 -8.33 13.83
N PRO A 62 10.98 -8.74 15.01
CA PRO A 62 9.56 -9.01 15.23
C PRO A 62 8.63 -7.85 14.84
N GLU A 63 9.04 -6.60 15.10
CA GLU A 63 8.28 -5.40 14.73
C GLU A 63 8.23 -5.14 13.22
N GLN A 64 9.14 -5.70 12.43
CA GLN A 64 9.22 -5.53 10.97
C GLN A 64 8.33 -6.52 10.20
N PHE A 65 7.74 -7.51 10.86
CA PHE A 65 6.69 -8.31 10.22
C PHE A 65 5.42 -7.48 10.05
N ILE A 66 4.83 -7.60 8.86
CA ILE A 66 3.62 -6.86 8.50
C ILE A 66 2.41 -7.56 9.12
N LYS A 67 1.57 -6.80 9.81
CA LYS A 67 0.38 -7.30 10.50
C LYS A 67 -0.87 -6.67 9.93
N LYS A 68 -1.98 -7.33 10.15
CA LYS A 68 -3.30 -6.77 9.90
C LYS A 68 -3.44 -5.38 10.55
N GLY A 69 -3.93 -4.42 9.77
CA GLY A 69 -4.10 -3.04 10.21
C GLY A 69 -2.92 -2.13 9.89
N ASP A 70 -1.78 -2.66 9.48
CA ASP A 70 -0.63 -1.87 9.06
C ASP A 70 -0.85 -1.21 7.70
N LEU A 71 -0.20 -0.05 7.51
CA LEU A 71 -0.01 0.56 6.20
C LEU A 71 1.47 0.50 5.82
N LEU A 72 1.76 -0.05 4.64
CA LEU A 72 3.10 0.02 4.04
C LEU A 72 3.15 1.23 3.11
N LEU A 73 4.14 2.09 3.32
CA LEU A 73 4.34 3.35 2.62
C LEU A 73 5.66 3.30 1.84
N ALA A 74 5.64 3.64 0.57
CA ALA A 74 6.85 3.91 -0.20
C ALA A 74 7.48 5.21 0.31
N ALA A 75 8.51 5.09 1.12
CA ALA A 75 9.15 6.23 1.79
C ALA A 75 10.27 6.85 0.96
N SER A 76 10.90 6.07 0.08
CA SER A 76 11.98 6.54 -0.79
C SER A 76 11.94 5.81 -2.14
N SER A 77 12.19 6.56 -3.21
CA SER A 77 12.28 5.99 -4.56
C SER A 77 13.05 6.94 -5.48
N GLY A 78 13.66 6.40 -6.54
CA GLY A 78 14.18 7.20 -7.64
C GLY A 78 13.09 7.93 -8.43
N SER A 79 11.86 7.42 -8.42
CA SER A 79 10.68 8.06 -9.03
C SER A 79 9.84 8.78 -7.99
N LYS A 80 9.57 10.07 -8.21
CA LYS A 80 8.69 10.88 -7.33
C LYS A 80 7.25 10.37 -7.30
N ASP A 81 6.80 9.71 -8.36
CA ASP A 81 5.43 9.20 -8.47
C ASP A 81 5.18 7.96 -7.59
N ILE A 82 6.25 7.32 -7.11
CA ILE A 82 6.16 6.17 -6.19
C ILE A 82 6.12 6.64 -4.75
N VAL A 83 6.88 7.68 -4.40
CA VAL A 83 6.97 8.17 -3.02
C VAL A 83 5.61 8.63 -2.51
N GLY A 84 5.20 8.13 -1.36
CA GLY A 84 3.90 8.39 -0.75
C GLY A 84 2.80 7.41 -1.15
N LYS A 85 3.01 6.56 -2.16
CA LYS A 85 2.09 5.43 -2.39
C LYS A 85 2.05 4.55 -1.16
N ASN A 86 0.89 4.00 -0.88
CA ASN A 86 0.70 3.17 0.31
C ASN A 86 -0.32 2.08 0.07
N ILE A 87 -0.22 1.02 0.85
CA ILE A 87 -1.18 -0.07 0.87
C ILE A 87 -1.54 -0.45 2.30
N TYR A 88 -2.81 -0.73 2.53
CA TYR A 88 -3.35 -1.19 3.80
C TYR A 88 -3.46 -2.71 3.81
N PHE A 89 -3.08 -3.34 4.91
CA PHE A 89 -3.16 -4.79 5.09
C PHE A 89 -4.41 -5.18 5.87
N GLU A 90 -5.32 -5.86 5.21
CA GLU A 90 -6.55 -6.38 5.81
C GLU A 90 -6.36 -7.68 6.60
N SER A 91 -5.25 -8.37 6.34
CA SER A 91 -4.80 -9.60 7.01
C SER A 91 -3.30 -9.53 7.27
N ASP A 92 -2.80 -10.43 8.09
CA ASP A 92 -1.36 -10.59 8.27
C ASP A 92 -0.71 -10.98 6.94
N PHE A 93 0.49 -10.46 6.71
CA PHE A 93 1.31 -10.82 5.57
C PHE A 93 2.56 -11.54 6.10
N ASP A 94 2.75 -12.79 5.67
CA ASP A 94 3.91 -13.58 6.11
C ASP A 94 5.18 -13.11 5.40
N GLY A 95 5.59 -11.88 5.74
CA GLY A 95 6.73 -11.22 5.14
C GLY A 95 7.06 -9.89 5.80
N SER A 96 7.98 -9.18 5.17
CA SER A 96 8.49 -7.90 5.65
C SER A 96 8.70 -6.92 4.48
N PHE A 97 9.46 -5.87 4.69
CA PHE A 97 9.65 -4.79 3.72
C PHE A 97 11.06 -4.20 3.79
N GLY A 98 11.54 -3.72 2.66
CA GLY A 98 12.87 -3.15 2.53
C GLY A 98 12.99 -1.70 3.02
N ALA A 99 14.22 -1.23 3.18
CA ALA A 99 14.57 0.07 3.77
C ALA A 99 14.01 1.30 3.03
N PHE A 100 13.58 1.14 1.77
CA PHE A 100 12.91 2.20 1.01
C PHE A 100 11.40 2.29 1.30
N CYS A 101 10.89 1.37 2.09
CA CYS A 101 9.53 1.40 2.61
C CYS A 101 9.53 1.74 4.10
N LYS A 102 8.38 2.15 4.57
CA LYS A 102 8.09 2.46 5.96
C LYS A 102 6.73 1.87 6.32
N LEU A 103 6.67 1.22 7.47
CA LEU A 103 5.42 0.73 8.00
C LEU A 103 4.84 1.77 8.96
N VAL A 104 3.60 2.12 8.73
CA VAL A 104 2.79 2.96 9.60
C VAL A 104 1.81 2.06 10.33
N ARG A 105 2.07 1.81 11.61
CA ARG A 105 1.28 0.94 12.48
C ARG A 105 0.37 1.78 13.37
N PRO A 106 -0.97 1.61 13.29
CA PRO A 106 -1.89 2.34 14.14
C PRO A 106 -1.73 1.93 15.61
N LYS A 107 -1.84 2.91 16.52
CA LYS A 107 -1.98 2.67 17.95
C LYS A 107 -3.45 2.36 18.28
N GLN A 108 -3.72 1.97 19.54
CA GLN A 108 -5.07 1.56 19.99
C GLN A 108 -6.14 2.68 19.88
N ASN A 109 -5.72 3.93 19.81
CA ASN A 109 -6.61 5.11 19.83
C ASN A 109 -6.94 5.67 18.44
N ILE A 110 -6.81 4.84 17.39
CA ILE A 110 -7.24 5.16 16.02
C ILE A 110 -7.72 3.89 15.32
N ASN A 111 -8.82 4.00 14.60
CA ASN A 111 -9.30 2.90 13.74
C ASN A 111 -8.34 2.71 12.55
N PRO A 112 -7.78 1.49 12.35
CA PRO A 112 -6.79 1.25 11.28
C PRO A 112 -7.33 1.56 9.87
N ARG A 113 -8.60 1.26 9.61
CA ARG A 113 -9.20 1.49 8.31
C ARG A 113 -9.52 2.97 8.07
N TYR A 114 -9.90 3.70 9.13
CA TYR A 114 -10.01 5.15 9.07
C TYR A 114 -8.65 5.79 8.75
N LEU A 115 -7.57 5.31 9.38
CA LEU A 115 -6.21 5.73 9.08
C LEU A 115 -5.87 5.46 7.60
N ALA A 116 -6.14 4.27 7.10
CA ALA A 116 -5.93 3.91 5.69
C ALA A 116 -6.67 4.85 4.73
N THR A 117 -7.90 5.20 5.04
CA THR A 117 -8.71 6.16 4.29
C THR A 117 -8.06 7.55 4.25
N PHE A 118 -7.49 8.00 5.38
CA PHE A 118 -6.76 9.26 5.42
C PHE A 118 -5.55 9.26 4.47
N PHE A 119 -4.79 8.17 4.41
CA PHE A 119 -3.65 8.02 3.50
C PHE A 119 -4.04 7.91 2.01
N LYS A 120 -5.29 7.63 1.69
CA LYS A 120 -5.84 7.68 0.32
C LYS A 120 -6.43 9.05 -0.03
N SER A 121 -6.61 9.93 0.95
CA SER A 121 -7.32 11.20 0.80
C SER A 121 -6.58 12.23 -0.06
N VAL A 122 -7.34 13.13 -0.67
CA VAL A 122 -6.78 14.27 -1.44
C VAL A 122 -5.87 15.17 -0.59
N PRO A 123 -6.22 15.51 0.68
CA PRO A 123 -5.33 16.26 1.56
C PRO A 123 -3.95 15.61 1.74
N TYR A 124 -3.91 14.30 1.99
CA TYR A 124 -2.65 13.56 2.11
C TYR A 124 -1.85 13.62 0.81
N LYS A 125 -2.46 13.26 -0.33
CA LYS A 125 -1.78 13.27 -1.64
C LYS A 125 -1.24 14.65 -1.99
N ARG A 126 -1.99 15.70 -1.71
CA ARG A 126 -1.57 17.10 -1.93
C ARG A 126 -0.39 17.48 -1.03
N HIS A 127 -0.41 17.07 0.24
CA HIS A 127 0.68 17.32 1.18
C HIS A 127 1.98 16.65 0.71
N ILE A 128 1.93 15.35 0.37
CA ILE A 128 3.08 14.63 -0.17
C ILE A 128 3.61 15.29 -1.45
N LYS A 129 2.74 15.63 -2.39
CA LYS A 129 3.13 16.32 -3.62
C LYS A 129 3.84 17.65 -3.35
N LYS A 130 3.35 18.42 -2.38
CA LYS A 130 3.98 19.69 -1.96
C LYS A 130 5.38 19.47 -1.38
N LEU A 131 5.55 18.45 -0.53
CA LEU A 131 6.86 18.10 0.03
C LEU A 131 7.86 17.69 -1.05
N LEU A 132 7.43 16.90 -2.04
CA LEU A 132 8.28 16.41 -3.12
C LEU A 132 8.62 17.48 -4.17
N SER A 133 7.80 18.53 -4.33
CA SER A 133 8.02 19.61 -5.29
C SER A 133 9.00 20.68 -4.77
N GLY A 134 9.11 20.84 -3.45
CA GLY A 134 9.92 21.90 -2.82
C GLY A 134 11.38 21.56 -2.57
N ALA A 135 11.81 20.31 -2.82
CA ALA A 135 13.19 19.88 -2.61
C ALA A 135 13.52 18.67 -3.50
N LEU A 136 14.81 18.43 -3.72
CA LEU A 136 15.38 17.14 -4.22
C LEU A 136 15.16 15.99 -3.20
N ILE A 137 13.97 15.94 -2.56
CA ILE A 137 13.69 15.00 -1.48
C ILE A 137 12.98 13.79 -2.08
N ASN A 138 13.73 12.73 -2.30
CA ASN A 138 13.19 11.42 -2.65
C ASN A 138 12.99 10.52 -1.42
N ASN A 139 12.88 11.12 -0.21
CA ASN A 139 12.75 10.36 1.04
C ASN A 139 11.81 11.07 2.04
N LEU A 140 10.75 10.39 2.46
CA LEU A 140 9.82 10.85 3.48
C LEU A 140 10.39 10.60 4.88
N LYS A 141 10.85 11.65 5.53
CA LYS A 141 11.29 11.58 6.94
C LYS A 141 10.10 11.31 7.87
N ASN A 142 10.40 10.78 9.07
CA ASN A 142 9.36 10.52 10.07
C ASN A 142 8.57 11.79 10.43
N GLU A 143 9.26 12.91 10.59
CA GLU A 143 8.66 14.18 10.96
C GLU A 143 7.59 14.65 9.97
N TYR A 144 7.75 14.30 8.67
CA TYR A 144 6.77 14.68 7.65
C TYR A 144 5.44 13.93 7.80
N ILE A 145 5.50 12.69 8.29
CA ILE A 145 4.31 11.88 8.54
C ILE A 145 3.73 12.22 9.91
N ASP A 146 4.57 12.37 10.93
CA ASP A 146 4.15 12.70 12.30
C ASP A 146 3.47 14.07 12.40
N SER A 147 3.88 15.03 11.57
CA SER A 147 3.30 16.37 11.53
C SER A 147 1.98 16.50 10.80
N LEU A 148 1.56 15.45 10.05
CA LEU A 148 0.25 15.44 9.39
C LEU A 148 -0.88 15.64 10.41
N LEU A 149 -1.86 16.42 10.02
CA LEU A 149 -3.06 16.67 10.83
C LEU A 149 -4.20 15.78 10.34
N ILE A 150 -4.70 14.93 11.21
CA ILE A 150 -5.87 14.09 10.97
C ILE A 150 -7.07 14.63 11.76
N PRO A 151 -8.29 14.62 11.20
CA PRO A 151 -9.48 15.00 11.96
C PRO A 151 -9.64 14.14 13.22
N LYS A 152 -9.84 14.81 14.37
CA LYS A 152 -10.14 14.14 15.63
C LYS A 152 -11.60 13.78 15.67
N LEU A 153 -11.89 12.48 15.57
CA LEU A 153 -13.23 11.93 15.55
C LEU A 153 -13.43 10.91 16.68
N SER A 154 -14.67 10.73 17.11
CA SER A 154 -15.03 9.63 18.01
C SER A 154 -14.82 8.28 17.31
N ASP A 155 -14.63 7.20 18.08
CA ASP A 155 -14.42 5.85 17.53
C ASP A 155 -15.60 5.41 16.65
N SER A 156 -16.83 5.78 17.04
CA SER A 156 -18.03 5.51 16.24
C SER A 156 -18.03 6.24 14.90
N ALA A 157 -17.60 7.49 14.87
CA ALA A 157 -17.47 8.27 13.63
C ALA A 157 -16.35 7.73 12.72
N GLN A 158 -15.20 7.37 13.29
CA GLN A 158 -14.11 6.73 12.55
C GLN A 158 -14.58 5.42 11.90
N LEU A 159 -15.27 4.57 12.68
CA LEU A 159 -15.81 3.31 12.19
C LEU A 159 -16.87 3.52 11.08
N HIS A 160 -17.75 4.50 11.25
CA HIS A 160 -18.77 4.82 10.25
C HIS A 160 -18.15 5.25 8.92
N ILE A 161 -17.18 6.17 8.94
CA ILE A 161 -16.44 6.61 7.75
C ILE A 161 -15.70 5.44 7.10
N ALA A 162 -14.99 4.65 7.89
CA ALA A 162 -14.27 3.47 7.41
C ALA A 162 -15.19 2.47 6.69
N ASN A 163 -16.37 2.21 7.25
CA ASN A 163 -17.35 1.28 6.68
C ASN A 163 -17.95 1.80 5.36
N ILE A 164 -18.31 3.08 5.29
CA ILE A 164 -18.87 3.68 4.06
C ILE A 164 -17.83 3.61 2.94
N LEU A 165 -16.61 4.04 3.21
CA LEU A 165 -15.56 4.10 2.18
C LEU A 165 -15.10 2.71 1.75
N SER A 166 -15.05 1.73 2.68
CA SER A 166 -14.78 0.34 2.33
C SER A 166 -15.86 -0.26 1.41
N LYS A 167 -17.13 0.05 1.67
CA LYS A 167 -18.22 -0.39 0.77
C LYS A 167 -18.07 0.23 -0.62
N ALA A 168 -17.72 1.51 -0.69
CA ALA A 168 -17.48 2.18 -1.97
C ALA A 168 -16.28 1.58 -2.73
N GLU A 169 -15.16 1.33 -2.05
CA GLU A 169 -13.99 0.67 -2.63
C GLU A 169 -14.32 -0.73 -3.16
N ASN A 170 -15.07 -1.53 -2.39
CA ASN A 170 -15.50 -2.86 -2.82
C ASN A 170 -16.41 -2.80 -4.06
N LEU A 171 -17.35 -1.85 -4.12
CA LEU A 171 -18.20 -1.66 -5.29
C LEU A 171 -17.38 -1.26 -6.53
N ILE A 172 -16.39 -0.39 -6.37
CA ILE A 172 -15.48 0.00 -7.46
C ILE A 172 -14.69 -1.21 -7.94
N ALA A 173 -14.14 -2.03 -7.03
CA ALA A 173 -13.40 -3.24 -7.38
C ALA A 173 -14.29 -4.25 -8.12
N GLN A 174 -15.51 -4.49 -7.65
CA GLN A 174 -16.48 -5.37 -8.32
C GLN A 174 -16.84 -4.87 -9.72
N ARG A 175 -17.00 -3.56 -9.91
CA ARG A 175 -17.27 -2.97 -11.23
C ARG A 175 -16.09 -3.12 -12.19
N LYS A 176 -14.87 -2.89 -11.73
CA LYS A 176 -13.66 -3.11 -12.53
C LYS A 176 -13.57 -4.57 -12.99
N GLU A 177 -13.81 -5.52 -12.09
CA GLU A 177 -13.79 -6.94 -12.41
C GLU A 177 -14.91 -7.33 -13.40
N SER A 178 -16.11 -6.78 -13.22
CA SER A 178 -17.21 -6.99 -14.17
C SER A 178 -16.85 -6.49 -15.58
N ILE A 179 -16.22 -5.32 -15.70
CA ILE A 179 -15.77 -4.77 -16.99
C ILE A 179 -14.72 -5.70 -17.61
N ARG A 180 -13.71 -6.14 -16.83
CA ARG A 180 -12.68 -7.07 -17.29
C ARG A 180 -13.28 -8.38 -17.85
N LEU A 181 -14.23 -8.98 -17.11
CA LEU A 181 -14.91 -10.20 -17.53
C LEU A 181 -15.76 -10.00 -18.80
N LEU A 182 -16.42 -8.85 -18.94
CA LEU A 182 -17.16 -8.51 -20.17
C LEU A 182 -16.23 -8.35 -21.37
N ASP A 183 -15.07 -7.72 -21.20
CA ASP A 183 -14.08 -7.58 -22.26
C ASP A 183 -13.52 -8.95 -22.70
N GLU A 184 -13.27 -9.85 -21.76
CA GLU A 184 -12.85 -11.21 -22.05
C GLU A 184 -13.94 -12.00 -22.76
N PHE A 185 -15.19 -11.87 -22.32
CA PHE A 185 -16.33 -12.50 -22.96
C PHE A 185 -16.51 -12.01 -24.40
N LEU A 186 -16.44 -10.71 -24.64
CA LEU A 186 -16.53 -10.12 -25.98
C LEU A 186 -15.40 -10.65 -26.88
N LYS A 187 -14.16 -10.71 -26.39
CA LYS A 187 -13.03 -11.26 -27.16
C LYS A 187 -13.22 -12.74 -27.49
N SER A 188 -13.65 -13.54 -26.52
CA SER A 188 -13.87 -14.98 -26.76
C SER A 188 -15.00 -15.22 -27.75
N THR A 189 -16.11 -14.50 -27.62
CA THR A 189 -17.24 -14.58 -28.54
C THR A 189 -16.84 -14.14 -29.95
N PHE A 190 -16.06 -13.09 -30.10
CA PHE A 190 -15.55 -12.65 -31.39
C PHE A 190 -14.69 -13.70 -32.05
N LEU A 191 -13.76 -14.30 -31.28
CA LEU A 191 -12.90 -15.38 -31.79
C LEU A 191 -13.69 -16.65 -32.19
N GLU A 192 -14.74 -16.95 -31.41
CA GLU A 192 -15.63 -18.09 -31.71
C GLU A 192 -16.43 -17.86 -33.02
N MET A 193 -16.96 -16.64 -33.22
CA MET A 193 -17.79 -16.30 -34.37
C MET A 193 -16.99 -16.07 -35.66
N PHE A 194 -15.80 -15.46 -35.54
CA PHE A 194 -15.03 -14.99 -36.73
C PHE A 194 -13.66 -15.65 -36.89
N GLY A 195 -13.24 -16.48 -35.95
CA GLY A 195 -11.91 -17.10 -35.93
C GLY A 195 -10.81 -16.13 -35.50
N ASP A 196 -9.59 -16.66 -35.33
CA ASP A 196 -8.41 -15.86 -34.97
C ASP A 196 -7.85 -15.13 -36.20
N PRO A 197 -7.88 -13.79 -36.27
CA PRO A 197 -7.40 -13.04 -37.43
C PRO A 197 -5.88 -13.18 -37.67
N VAL A 198 -5.12 -13.63 -36.66
CA VAL A 198 -3.67 -13.82 -36.74
C VAL A 198 -3.30 -15.21 -37.24
N ARG A 199 -4.09 -16.25 -36.90
CA ARG A 199 -3.82 -17.64 -37.29
C ARG A 199 -4.37 -18.04 -38.65
N ASN A 200 -5.28 -17.23 -39.23
CA ASN A 200 -5.85 -17.40 -40.58
C ASN A 200 -5.82 -18.84 -41.12
N GLU A 201 -6.41 -19.78 -40.38
CA GLU A 201 -6.54 -21.18 -40.76
C GLU A 201 -7.74 -21.35 -41.70
N LYS A 202 -7.73 -20.67 -42.86
CA LYS A 202 -8.62 -20.92 -43.97
C LYS A 202 -7.82 -21.06 -45.25
#